data_9b3fcc7e9b043def2053b54a442fbad6
#
_entry.id   9b3fcc7e9b043def2053b54a442fbad6
#
_cell.length_a   1.000
_cell.length_b   1.000
_cell.length_c   1.000
_cell.angle_alpha   90.00
_cell.angle_beta   90.00
_cell.angle_gamma   90.00
#
_symmetry.space_group_name_H-M   'P 1'
#
loop_
_entity.id
_entity.type
_entity.pdbx_description
1 polymer ?
#
loop_
_entity_poly.entity_id
_entity_poly.type
_entity_poly.pdbx_seq_one_letter_code
_entity_poly.pdbx_strand_id
1 'polypeptide(L)'
;LPIFGLISQPYTGNIWYNFKGKAWKLEKDEEFESSKQIQCNQIDYNNLKILSSLNHRSIELENWISIVNPVSDRDVGSSIKFCYLAEGQVDFYPRTSPTMEWDIAAGHSILKAAGGNIISNSGLEMRYGKENFKNEKFLAYGLTNDLPCKFLLNLCNTDNKKYEIDLTLAANALNKKELVAFPTETVYGIGAIGNSKKAIKSIYSAKDRPLSNPLIAHTYNKNEA
;
A
#
# COMPACT_ATOMS: atom_id res chain seq x y z
N LEU A 1 -4.41 -6.43 -15.25
CA LEU A 1 -3.12 -6.62 -14.61
C LEU A 1 -2.07 -7.06 -15.64
N PRO A 2 -0.80 -6.66 -15.53
CA PRO A 2 0.25 -7.14 -16.42
C PRO A 2 0.50 -8.63 -16.17
N ILE A 3 0.66 -9.39 -17.27
CA ILE A 3 0.79 -10.86 -17.23
C ILE A 3 2.27 -11.27 -17.27
N PHE A 4 3.08 -10.51 -18.00
CA PHE A 4 4.50 -10.75 -18.18
C PHE A 4 5.28 -9.45 -18.05
N GLY A 5 6.45 -9.52 -17.45
CA GLY A 5 7.40 -8.43 -17.34
C GLY A 5 8.82 -8.94 -17.44
N LEU A 6 9.66 -8.14 -18.07
CA LEU A 6 11.10 -8.34 -18.13
C LEU A 6 11.77 -6.97 -17.90
N ILE A 7 12.74 -6.95 -16.99
CA ILE A 7 13.59 -5.78 -16.71
C ILE A 7 15.04 -6.22 -16.87
N SER A 8 15.77 -5.52 -17.72
CA SER A 8 17.21 -5.71 -17.88
C SER A 8 17.95 -4.49 -17.32
N GLN A 9 19.03 -4.74 -16.61
CA GLN A 9 19.98 -3.70 -16.15
C GLN A 9 21.28 -3.83 -16.94
N PRO A 10 21.46 -3.08 -18.05
CA PRO A 10 22.62 -3.27 -18.95
C PRO A 10 23.97 -3.12 -18.27
N TYR A 11 24.07 -2.22 -17.27
CA TYR A 11 25.32 -1.97 -16.56
C TYR A 11 25.83 -3.19 -15.77
N THR A 12 24.92 -3.94 -15.13
CA THR A 12 25.27 -5.15 -14.37
C THR A 12 25.10 -6.42 -15.18
N GLY A 13 24.36 -6.38 -16.31
CA GLY A 13 24.00 -7.55 -17.10
C GLY A 13 22.85 -8.37 -16.50
N ASN A 14 22.33 -8.00 -15.33
CA ASN A 14 21.26 -8.73 -14.68
C ASN A 14 19.91 -8.56 -15.40
N ILE A 15 19.11 -9.61 -15.41
CA ILE A 15 17.76 -9.64 -15.99
C ILE A 15 16.80 -10.21 -14.94
N TRP A 16 15.67 -9.54 -14.77
CA TRP A 16 14.55 -10.03 -13.96
C TRP A 16 13.33 -10.23 -14.85
N TYR A 17 12.61 -11.31 -14.63
CA TYR A 17 11.41 -11.61 -15.40
C TYR A 17 10.45 -12.48 -14.59
N ASN A 18 9.19 -12.55 -15.01
CA ASN A 18 8.27 -13.55 -14.49
C ASN A 18 7.88 -14.56 -15.57
N PHE A 19 7.75 -15.80 -15.17
CA PHE A 19 7.32 -16.89 -16.04
C PHE A 19 6.56 -17.94 -15.23
N LYS A 20 5.43 -18.42 -15.79
CA LYS A 20 4.55 -19.42 -15.14
C LYS A 20 4.20 -19.07 -13.67
N GLY A 21 3.88 -17.79 -13.40
CA GLY A 21 3.47 -17.32 -12.08
C GLY A 21 4.59 -17.20 -11.05
N LYS A 22 5.84 -17.33 -11.45
CA LYS A 22 7.03 -17.19 -10.60
C LYS A 22 7.93 -16.09 -11.12
N ALA A 23 8.66 -15.44 -10.22
CA ALA A 23 9.67 -14.44 -10.56
C ALA A 23 11.07 -15.07 -10.57
N TRP A 24 11.89 -14.60 -11.48
CA TRP A 24 13.22 -15.15 -11.76
C TRP A 24 14.24 -14.04 -11.96
N LYS A 25 15.49 -14.31 -11.60
CA LYS A 25 16.64 -13.49 -11.88
C LYS A 25 17.68 -14.30 -12.62
N LEU A 26 18.20 -13.72 -13.69
CA LEU A 26 19.36 -14.21 -14.42
C LEU A 26 20.52 -13.24 -14.18
N GLU A 27 21.63 -13.73 -13.71
CA GLU A 27 22.83 -12.92 -13.50
C GLU A 27 23.64 -12.82 -14.81
N LYS A 28 24.54 -11.84 -14.85
CA LYS A 28 25.39 -11.60 -16.01
C LYS A 28 26.18 -12.85 -16.39
N ASP A 29 26.29 -13.09 -17.68
CA ASP A 29 27.06 -14.18 -18.28
C ASP A 29 26.60 -15.60 -17.88
N GLU A 30 25.41 -15.74 -17.25
CA GLU A 30 24.77 -17.02 -16.99
C GLU A 30 23.85 -17.43 -18.15
N GLU A 31 23.70 -18.75 -18.36
CA GLU A 31 22.71 -19.29 -19.28
C GLU A 31 21.29 -19.18 -18.71
N PHE A 32 20.29 -19.13 -19.57
CA PHE A 32 18.89 -18.92 -19.15
C PHE A 32 18.40 -19.98 -18.14
N GLU A 33 18.88 -21.21 -18.29
CA GLU A 33 18.57 -22.35 -17.44
C GLU A 33 19.11 -22.19 -16.01
N SER A 34 20.11 -21.33 -15.82
CA SER A 34 20.70 -21.01 -14.50
C SER A 34 19.91 -19.96 -13.71
N SER A 35 18.81 -19.44 -14.27
CA SER A 35 17.98 -18.43 -13.61
C SER A 35 17.53 -18.87 -12.22
N LYS A 36 17.71 -18.01 -11.24
CA LYS A 36 17.32 -18.27 -9.86
C LYS A 36 15.91 -17.76 -9.60
N GLN A 37 15.06 -18.59 -9.01
CA GLN A 37 13.75 -18.13 -8.55
C GLN A 37 13.95 -17.14 -7.41
N ILE A 38 13.25 -15.99 -7.48
CA ILE A 38 13.24 -14.95 -6.44
C ILE A 38 11.85 -14.83 -5.83
N GLN A 39 11.81 -14.35 -4.58
CA GLN A 39 10.59 -14.13 -3.82
C GLN A 39 10.77 -12.95 -2.87
N CYS A 40 9.70 -12.20 -2.65
CA CYS A 40 9.66 -11.16 -1.61
C CYS A 40 9.85 -11.77 -0.22
N ASN A 41 10.51 -11.06 0.67
CA ASN A 41 10.51 -11.40 2.08
C ASN A 41 9.18 -11.03 2.73
N GLN A 42 8.82 -11.76 3.79
CA GLN A 42 7.76 -11.32 4.70
C GLN A 42 8.18 -10.00 5.34
N ILE A 43 7.30 -9.01 5.29
CA ILE A 43 7.58 -7.67 5.84
C ILE A 43 7.75 -7.76 7.36
N ASP A 44 8.88 -7.25 7.85
CA ASP A 44 9.11 -7.01 9.28
C ASP A 44 8.83 -5.53 9.60
N TYR A 45 7.68 -5.26 10.19
CA TYR A 45 7.24 -3.90 10.51
C TYR A 45 8.07 -3.21 11.59
N ASN A 46 8.94 -3.94 12.30
CA ASN A 46 9.87 -3.37 13.29
C ASN A 46 11.22 -2.97 12.66
N ASN A 47 11.56 -3.54 11.49
CA ASN A 47 12.83 -3.33 10.81
C ASN A 47 12.63 -2.99 9.33
N LEU A 48 11.74 -2.04 9.04
CA LEU A 48 11.36 -1.68 7.67
C LEU A 48 12.53 -1.15 6.86
N LYS A 49 12.68 -1.67 5.64
CA LYS A 49 13.63 -1.21 4.63
C LYS A 49 12.85 -0.66 3.44
N ILE A 50 13.16 0.54 3.03
CA ILE A 50 12.44 1.18 1.93
C ILE A 50 13.37 1.58 0.79
N LEU A 51 12.77 1.76 -0.39
CA LEU A 51 13.41 2.42 -1.53
C LEU A 51 12.73 3.74 -1.81
N SER A 52 13.53 4.77 -2.00
CA SER A 52 13.07 6.07 -2.46
C SER A 52 13.46 6.31 -3.91
N SER A 53 12.89 7.33 -4.52
CA SER A 53 13.23 7.75 -5.88
C SER A 53 14.34 8.77 -5.83
N LEU A 54 15.48 8.48 -6.45
CA LEU A 54 16.68 9.33 -6.45
C LEU A 54 16.40 10.80 -6.81
N ASN A 55 15.51 11.05 -7.77
CA ASN A 55 15.29 12.39 -8.34
C ASN A 55 13.91 13.00 -7.99
N HIS A 56 13.14 12.39 -7.12
CA HIS A 56 11.75 12.76 -6.87
C HIS A 56 11.37 12.66 -5.40
N ARG A 57 12.22 13.20 -4.51
CA ARG A 57 11.87 13.36 -3.11
C ARG A 57 10.95 14.57 -2.97
N SER A 58 9.72 14.33 -2.60
CA SER A 58 8.74 15.37 -2.28
C SER A 58 8.64 15.54 -0.76
N ILE A 59 8.16 16.71 -0.32
CA ILE A 59 7.86 16.95 1.10
C ILE A 59 6.91 15.89 1.66
N GLU A 60 5.97 15.41 0.84
CA GLU A 60 5.06 14.33 1.19
C GLU A 60 5.79 13.02 1.49
N LEU A 61 6.76 12.66 0.64
CA LEU A 61 7.56 11.46 0.82
C LEU A 61 8.42 11.55 2.09
N GLU A 62 9.05 12.70 2.33
CA GLU A 62 9.85 12.92 3.55
C GLU A 62 8.99 12.82 4.82
N ASN A 63 7.79 13.40 4.80
CA ASN A 63 6.83 13.27 5.90
C ASN A 63 6.42 11.81 6.13
N TRP A 64 6.14 11.07 5.05
CA TRP A 64 5.82 9.65 5.14
C TRP A 64 7.00 8.83 5.70
N ILE A 65 8.21 9.07 5.23
CA ILE A 65 9.42 8.42 5.74
C ILE A 65 9.61 8.70 7.23
N SER A 66 9.39 9.93 7.68
CA SER A 66 9.53 10.30 9.09
C SER A 66 8.51 9.58 10.00
N ILE A 67 7.30 9.32 9.51
CA ILE A 67 6.24 8.59 10.24
C ILE A 67 6.54 7.08 10.26
N VAL A 68 6.95 6.53 9.11
CA VAL A 68 7.27 5.10 8.97
C VAL A 68 8.55 4.75 9.73
N ASN A 69 9.48 5.69 9.83
CA ASN A 69 10.77 5.56 10.51
C ASN A 69 11.52 4.27 10.14
N PRO A 70 11.85 4.08 8.84
CA PRO A 70 12.49 2.84 8.40
C PRO A 70 13.93 2.76 8.91
N VAL A 71 14.42 1.54 9.12
CA VAL A 71 15.84 1.31 9.49
C VAL A 71 16.80 1.53 8.32
N SER A 72 16.28 1.52 7.09
CA SER A 72 17.03 1.78 5.86
C SER A 72 16.16 2.45 4.81
N ASP A 73 16.63 3.56 4.26
CA ASP A 73 16.09 4.24 3.08
C ASP A 73 17.20 4.37 2.03
N ARG A 74 17.00 3.73 0.87
CA ARG A 74 17.95 3.71 -0.23
C ARG A 74 17.37 4.41 -1.44
N ASP A 75 18.12 5.35 -2.00
CA ASP A 75 17.78 6.00 -3.27
C ASP A 75 18.18 5.13 -4.45
N VAL A 76 17.20 4.76 -5.27
CA VAL A 76 17.41 3.95 -6.47
C VAL A 76 16.61 4.56 -7.64
N GLY A 77 17.24 4.62 -8.82
CA GLY A 77 16.59 5.07 -10.06
C GLY A 77 15.80 3.96 -10.76
N SER A 78 14.95 4.33 -11.71
CA SER A 78 14.28 3.42 -12.65
C SER A 78 13.38 2.34 -12.02
N SER A 79 12.87 1.44 -12.86
CA SER A 79 12.01 0.28 -12.51
C SER A 79 12.75 -0.82 -11.74
N ILE A 80 14.08 -0.75 -11.62
CA ILE A 80 14.89 -1.72 -10.84
C ILE A 80 14.43 -1.83 -9.37
N LYS A 81 13.76 -0.81 -8.83
CA LYS A 81 13.17 -0.83 -7.49
C LYS A 81 12.21 -1.99 -7.27
N PHE A 82 11.42 -2.33 -8.28
CA PHE A 82 10.53 -3.49 -8.23
C PHE A 82 11.28 -4.81 -8.18
N CYS A 83 12.46 -4.87 -8.83
CA CYS A 83 13.32 -6.05 -8.78
C CYS A 83 13.89 -6.26 -7.39
N TYR A 84 14.33 -5.20 -6.71
CA TYR A 84 14.83 -5.29 -5.33
C TYR A 84 13.75 -5.69 -4.32
N LEU A 85 12.51 -5.22 -4.50
CA LEU A 85 11.36 -5.71 -3.76
C LEU A 85 11.13 -7.21 -4.02
N ALA A 86 11.14 -7.62 -5.29
CA ALA A 86 10.92 -9.00 -5.69
C ALA A 86 12.01 -9.96 -5.19
N GLU A 87 13.25 -9.47 -4.98
CA GLU A 87 14.35 -10.20 -4.34
C GLU A 87 14.27 -10.21 -2.79
N GLY A 88 13.29 -9.51 -2.20
CA GLY A 88 13.17 -9.39 -0.74
C GLY A 88 14.27 -8.54 -0.10
N GLN A 89 14.96 -7.70 -0.87
CA GLN A 89 16.00 -6.83 -0.32
C GLN A 89 15.43 -5.67 0.50
N VAL A 90 14.19 -5.26 0.20
CA VAL A 90 13.46 -4.17 0.81
C VAL A 90 11.97 -4.51 0.92
N ASP A 91 11.25 -3.76 1.75
CA ASP A 91 9.85 -4.02 2.11
C ASP A 91 8.88 -3.11 1.36
N PHE A 92 9.24 -1.82 1.16
CA PHE A 92 8.38 -0.83 0.53
C PHE A 92 9.10 0.02 -0.52
N TYR A 93 8.33 0.41 -1.54
CA TYR A 93 8.66 1.48 -2.47
C TYR A 93 7.44 2.42 -2.61
N PRO A 94 7.42 3.53 -1.87
CA PRO A 94 6.42 4.59 -2.01
C PRO A 94 6.69 5.46 -3.24
N ARG A 95 5.65 5.83 -3.97
CA ARG A 95 5.72 6.76 -5.08
C ARG A 95 4.66 7.85 -4.96
N THR A 96 5.09 9.05 -4.63
CA THR A 96 4.22 10.22 -4.46
C THR A 96 4.14 11.10 -5.72
N SER A 97 5.12 11.00 -6.61
CA SER A 97 5.14 11.73 -7.88
C SER A 97 4.54 10.90 -9.02
N PRO A 98 3.95 11.56 -10.04
CA PRO A 98 3.33 10.88 -11.17
C PRO A 98 4.29 9.96 -11.92
N THR A 99 3.77 8.84 -12.41
CA THR A 99 4.42 7.92 -13.35
C THR A 99 3.43 7.52 -14.43
N MET A 100 3.91 6.85 -15.46
CA MET A 100 3.07 6.29 -16.51
C MET A 100 2.95 4.77 -16.33
N GLU A 101 1.92 4.18 -16.93
CA GLU A 101 1.69 2.73 -16.83
C GLU A 101 2.88 1.91 -17.31
N TRP A 102 3.56 2.36 -18.37
CA TRP A 102 4.76 1.68 -18.91
C TRP A 102 5.98 1.78 -18.00
N ASP A 103 6.02 2.72 -17.05
CA ASP A 103 7.12 2.82 -16.07
C ASP A 103 7.05 1.70 -15.01
N ILE A 104 5.86 1.15 -14.79
CA ILE A 104 5.62 0.20 -13.70
C ILE A 104 5.14 -1.18 -14.14
N ALA A 105 4.57 -1.33 -15.34
CA ALA A 105 3.87 -2.55 -15.75
C ALA A 105 4.76 -3.81 -15.67
N ALA A 106 5.98 -3.75 -16.22
CA ALA A 106 6.90 -4.87 -16.16
C ALA A 106 7.31 -5.21 -14.71
N GLY A 107 7.66 -4.16 -13.94
CA GLY A 107 8.02 -4.31 -12.53
C GLY A 107 6.89 -4.85 -11.68
N HIS A 108 5.64 -4.40 -11.91
CA HIS A 108 4.47 -4.92 -11.22
C HIS A 108 4.24 -6.42 -11.49
N SER A 109 4.39 -6.84 -12.74
CA SER A 109 4.26 -8.26 -13.10
C SER A 109 5.28 -9.14 -12.38
N ILE A 110 6.55 -8.70 -12.34
CA ILE A 110 7.63 -9.41 -11.64
C ILE A 110 7.37 -9.44 -10.14
N LEU A 111 7.05 -8.28 -9.54
CA LEU A 111 6.79 -8.15 -8.11
C LEU A 111 5.62 -9.02 -7.66
N LYS A 112 4.53 -9.03 -8.44
CA LYS A 112 3.35 -9.87 -8.15
C LYS A 112 3.69 -11.36 -8.19
N ALA A 113 4.46 -11.79 -9.18
CA ALA A 113 4.95 -13.17 -9.28
C ALA A 113 5.91 -13.57 -8.15
N ALA A 114 6.56 -12.60 -7.51
CA ALA A 114 7.39 -12.78 -6.32
C ALA A 114 6.60 -12.74 -4.99
N GLY A 115 5.29 -12.51 -5.03
CA GLY A 115 4.41 -12.47 -3.85
C GLY A 115 4.11 -11.07 -3.30
N GLY A 116 4.69 -10.01 -3.87
CA GLY A 116 4.38 -8.62 -3.53
C GLY A 116 3.22 -8.05 -4.34
N ASN A 117 2.93 -6.76 -4.20
CA ASN A 117 1.90 -6.09 -4.98
C ASN A 117 2.11 -4.57 -5.06
N ILE A 118 1.27 -3.89 -5.85
CA ILE A 118 1.18 -2.43 -5.93
C ILE A 118 -0.26 -2.01 -5.66
N ILE A 119 -0.44 -1.10 -4.72
CA ILE A 119 -1.72 -0.46 -4.45
C ILE A 119 -1.64 1.03 -4.73
N SER A 120 -2.73 1.57 -5.27
CA SER A 120 -2.88 3.02 -5.49
C SER A 120 -3.17 3.76 -4.17
N ASN A 121 -3.19 5.07 -4.22
CA ASN A 121 -3.60 5.92 -3.11
C ASN A 121 -5.06 5.68 -2.65
N SER A 122 -5.90 5.07 -3.46
CA SER A 122 -7.25 4.64 -3.05
C SER A 122 -7.26 3.34 -2.23
N GLY A 123 -6.10 2.71 -2.00
CA GLY A 123 -5.98 1.41 -1.32
C GLY A 123 -6.34 0.21 -2.19
N LEU A 124 -6.70 0.44 -3.45
CA LEU A 124 -7.03 -0.61 -4.40
C LEU A 124 -5.80 -1.06 -5.20
N GLU A 125 -5.82 -2.30 -5.65
CA GLU A 125 -4.78 -2.81 -6.54
C GLU A 125 -4.65 -1.94 -7.80
N MET A 126 -3.40 -1.67 -8.20
CA MET A 126 -3.11 -0.82 -9.36
C MET A 126 -3.76 -1.38 -10.63
N ARG A 127 -4.53 -0.54 -11.32
CA ARG A 127 -5.20 -0.87 -12.57
C ARG A 127 -4.45 -0.27 -13.77
N TYR A 128 -4.65 -0.87 -14.94
CA TYR A 128 -4.06 -0.48 -16.23
C TYR A 128 -5.14 -0.21 -17.26
N GLY A 129 -4.79 0.55 -18.29
CA GLY A 129 -5.74 1.03 -19.31
C GLY A 129 -6.49 2.28 -18.86
N LYS A 130 -5.86 3.10 -17.99
CA LYS A 130 -6.41 4.38 -17.57
C LYS A 130 -6.40 5.41 -18.69
N GLU A 131 -7.30 6.37 -18.63
CA GLU A 131 -7.25 7.53 -19.49
C GLU A 131 -5.87 8.23 -19.34
N ASN A 132 -5.24 8.53 -20.48
CA ASN A 132 -3.88 9.09 -20.56
C ASN A 132 -2.77 8.24 -19.93
N PHE A 133 -3.02 6.97 -19.57
CA PHE A 133 -2.04 6.03 -19.01
C PHE A 133 -1.27 6.52 -17.78
N LYS A 134 -1.78 7.53 -17.09
CA LYS A 134 -1.13 8.14 -15.93
C LYS A 134 -1.47 7.38 -14.66
N ASN A 135 -0.45 7.06 -13.87
CA ASN A 135 -0.63 6.44 -12.57
C ASN A 135 -0.89 7.48 -11.48
N GLU A 136 -1.74 7.10 -10.55
CA GLU A 136 -1.86 7.74 -9.26
C GLU A 136 -0.61 7.49 -8.41
N LYS A 137 -0.52 8.16 -7.27
CA LYS A 137 0.42 7.81 -6.21
C LYS A 137 0.19 6.35 -5.81
N PHE A 138 1.27 5.65 -5.44
CA PHE A 138 1.15 4.24 -5.08
C PHE A 138 2.18 3.80 -4.05
N LEU A 139 1.89 2.66 -3.43
CA LEU A 139 2.82 1.89 -2.62
C LEU A 139 3.04 0.53 -3.26
N ALA A 140 4.29 0.22 -3.64
CA ALA A 140 4.71 -1.14 -3.93
C ALA A 140 5.28 -1.77 -2.65
N TYR A 141 4.94 -3.03 -2.40
CA TYR A 141 5.27 -3.70 -1.15
C TYR A 141 5.58 -5.20 -1.36
N GLY A 142 6.38 -5.74 -0.44
CA GLY A 142 6.76 -7.15 -0.39
C GLY A 142 5.65 -8.07 0.11
N LEU A 143 6.00 -9.25 0.61
CA LEU A 143 5.03 -10.23 1.09
C LEU A 143 4.44 -9.80 2.43
N THR A 144 3.11 -9.74 2.52
CA THR A 144 2.38 -9.48 3.78
C THR A 144 0.99 -10.09 3.73
N ASN A 145 0.50 -10.57 4.87
CA ASN A 145 -0.88 -11.02 5.02
C ASN A 145 -1.84 -9.85 5.25
N ASP A 146 -1.34 -8.81 5.95
CA ASP A 146 -2.11 -7.62 6.28
C ASP A 146 -1.23 -6.38 6.05
N LEU A 147 -1.58 -5.57 5.06
CA LEU A 147 -0.95 -4.28 4.88
C LEU A 147 -1.60 -3.29 5.85
N PRO A 148 -0.88 -2.80 6.88
CA PRO A 148 -1.47 -1.88 7.83
C PRO A 148 -1.92 -0.60 7.14
N CYS A 149 -3.21 -0.25 7.30
CA CYS A 149 -3.83 0.95 6.72
C CYS A 149 -3.05 2.24 7.02
N LYS A 150 -2.31 2.29 8.15
CA LYS A 150 -1.45 3.43 8.51
C LYS A 150 -0.40 3.76 7.44
N PHE A 151 0.11 2.77 6.71
CA PHE A 151 1.08 3.00 5.62
C PHE A 151 0.41 3.54 4.36
N LEU A 152 -0.86 3.17 4.14
CA LEU A 152 -1.67 3.67 3.02
C LEU A 152 -2.13 5.11 3.24
N LEU A 153 -2.71 5.37 4.40
CA LEU A 153 -3.23 6.70 4.76
C LEU A 153 -2.15 7.77 4.68
N ASN A 154 -0.91 7.42 5.02
CA ASN A 154 0.20 8.35 4.99
C ASN A 154 0.68 8.67 3.56
N LEU A 155 0.49 7.77 2.59
CA LEU A 155 0.80 8.03 1.17
C LEU A 155 -0.29 8.87 0.48
N CYS A 156 -1.52 8.73 0.94
CA CYS A 156 -2.69 9.41 0.37
C CYS A 156 -2.83 10.86 0.83
N ASN A 157 -2.19 11.24 1.95
CA ASN A 157 -2.48 12.50 2.62
C ASN A 157 -1.34 13.49 2.55
N THR A 158 -1.40 14.37 1.55
CA THR A 158 -0.63 15.63 1.54
C THR A 158 -1.16 16.67 2.51
N ASP A 159 -2.39 16.49 2.98
CA ASP A 159 -3.02 17.23 4.08
C ASP A 159 -2.88 16.47 5.42
N ASN A 160 -1.76 15.79 5.64
CA ASN A 160 -1.51 14.86 6.76
C ASN A 160 -1.82 15.43 8.15
N LYS A 161 -1.67 16.73 8.37
CA LYS A 161 -2.06 17.35 9.65
C LYS A 161 -3.56 17.23 9.94
N LYS A 162 -4.39 17.26 8.91
CA LYS A 162 -5.85 17.24 9.08
C LYS A 162 -6.37 15.85 9.42
N TYR A 163 -5.82 14.80 8.78
CA TYR A 163 -6.28 13.43 9.04
C TYR A 163 -5.73 12.81 10.32
N GLU A 164 -4.48 13.13 10.70
CA GLU A 164 -3.95 12.69 12.00
C GLU A 164 -4.70 13.35 13.15
N ILE A 165 -5.03 14.64 13.03
CA ILE A 165 -5.92 15.36 13.94
C ILE A 165 -7.32 14.74 13.89
N ASP A 166 -7.84 14.40 12.72
CA ASP A 166 -9.17 13.82 12.55
C ASP A 166 -9.28 12.42 13.16
N LEU A 167 -8.26 11.56 13.04
CA LEU A 167 -8.23 10.25 13.70
C LEU A 167 -8.18 10.36 15.23
N THR A 168 -7.40 11.27 15.75
CA THR A 168 -7.33 11.53 17.19
C THR A 168 -8.64 12.14 17.69
N LEU A 169 -9.22 13.08 16.96
CA LEU A 169 -10.53 13.66 17.24
C LEU A 169 -11.61 12.60 17.16
N ALA A 170 -11.59 11.73 16.13
CA ALA A 170 -12.54 10.65 15.97
C ALA A 170 -12.44 9.63 17.12
N ALA A 171 -11.24 9.21 17.51
CA ALA A 171 -11.03 8.34 18.66
C ALA A 171 -11.52 8.98 19.97
N ASN A 172 -11.25 10.27 20.18
CA ASN A 172 -11.72 11.01 21.33
C ASN A 172 -13.25 11.15 21.35
N ALA A 173 -13.88 11.40 20.19
CA ALA A 173 -15.33 11.45 20.06
C ALA A 173 -15.97 10.08 20.37
N LEU A 174 -15.42 9.00 19.83
CA LEU A 174 -15.88 7.63 20.13
C LEU A 174 -15.77 7.32 21.63
N ASN A 175 -14.65 7.68 22.27
CA ASN A 175 -14.45 7.50 23.71
C ASN A 175 -15.46 8.31 24.56
N LYS A 176 -15.87 9.48 24.06
CA LYS A 176 -16.93 10.31 24.66
C LYS A 176 -18.34 9.80 24.32
N LYS A 177 -18.47 8.69 23.59
CA LYS A 177 -19.74 8.10 23.14
C LYS A 177 -20.49 8.97 22.14
N GLU A 178 -19.77 9.80 21.39
CA GLU A 178 -20.27 10.62 20.30
C GLU A 178 -20.24 9.85 18.97
N LEU A 179 -20.89 10.41 17.93
CA LEU A 179 -20.88 9.86 16.58
C LEU A 179 -19.68 10.36 15.79
N VAL A 180 -19.15 9.50 14.93
CA VAL A 180 -18.09 9.84 13.97
C VAL A 180 -18.58 9.52 12.57
N ALA A 181 -18.51 10.50 11.67
CA ALA A 181 -18.67 10.28 10.23
C ALA A 181 -17.30 9.97 9.61
N PHE A 182 -17.23 8.94 8.78
CA PHE A 182 -16.01 8.53 8.10
C PHE A 182 -16.30 8.17 6.64
N PRO A 183 -15.34 8.40 5.72
CA PRO A 183 -15.49 8.03 4.32
C PRO A 183 -15.45 6.51 4.17
N THR A 184 -16.25 5.99 3.21
CA THR A 184 -16.17 4.60 2.74
C THR A 184 -15.94 4.61 1.23
N GLU A 185 -15.86 3.44 0.62
CA GLU A 185 -15.66 3.29 -0.82
C GLU A 185 -16.84 3.83 -1.67
N THR A 186 -18.00 4.08 -1.06
CA THR A 186 -19.20 4.56 -1.77
C THR A 186 -19.74 5.86 -1.21
N VAL A 187 -20.04 5.91 0.10
CA VAL A 187 -20.66 7.05 0.78
C VAL A 187 -20.06 7.21 2.18
N TYR A 188 -20.35 8.34 2.84
CA TYR A 188 -19.95 8.49 4.24
C TYR A 188 -20.72 7.53 5.16
N GLY A 189 -19.96 6.79 5.97
CA GLY A 189 -20.47 6.00 7.08
C GLY A 189 -20.64 6.85 8.35
N ILE A 190 -21.51 6.41 9.26
CA ILE A 190 -21.61 6.95 10.63
C ILE A 190 -21.37 5.79 11.60
N GLY A 191 -20.43 5.98 12.50
CA GLY A 191 -20.05 5.00 13.51
C GLY A 191 -20.19 5.54 14.94
N ALA A 192 -20.32 4.63 15.88
CA ALA A 192 -20.31 4.87 17.31
C ALA A 192 -19.63 3.70 18.02
N ILE A 193 -19.21 3.93 19.27
CA ILE A 193 -18.64 2.85 20.08
C ILE A 193 -19.69 1.77 20.41
N GLY A 194 -19.38 0.50 20.10
CA GLY A 194 -20.30 -0.63 20.15
C GLY A 194 -20.75 -1.05 21.55
N ASN A 195 -19.99 -0.73 22.59
CA ASN A 195 -20.28 -1.07 23.97
C ASN A 195 -21.21 -0.06 24.68
N SER A 196 -21.75 0.95 23.96
CA SER A 196 -22.64 1.97 24.52
C SER A 196 -24.01 1.97 23.83
N LYS A 197 -25.04 1.49 24.55
CA LYS A 197 -26.43 1.54 24.06
C LYS A 197 -26.88 2.95 23.68
N LYS A 198 -26.42 3.99 24.41
CA LYS A 198 -26.72 5.39 24.10
C LYS A 198 -26.11 5.82 22.77
N ALA A 199 -24.84 5.52 22.56
CA ALA A 199 -24.12 5.87 21.32
C ALA A 199 -24.72 5.11 20.09
N ILE A 200 -25.08 3.84 20.25
CA ILE A 200 -25.76 3.06 19.20
C ILE A 200 -27.09 3.69 18.83
N LYS A 201 -27.93 4.06 19.83
CA LYS A 201 -29.22 4.73 19.55
C LYS A 201 -29.05 6.05 18.81
N SER A 202 -27.96 6.79 19.08
CA SER A 202 -27.68 8.04 18.36
C SER A 202 -27.46 7.85 16.86
N ILE A 203 -26.96 6.69 16.40
CA ILE A 203 -26.85 6.38 14.97
C ILE A 203 -28.24 6.32 14.32
N TYR A 204 -29.17 5.63 14.97
CA TYR A 204 -30.55 5.52 14.45
C TYR A 204 -31.23 6.88 14.38
N SER A 205 -31.09 7.72 15.42
CA SER A 205 -31.62 9.07 15.42
C SER A 205 -31.00 9.96 14.37
N ALA A 206 -29.67 9.89 14.18
CA ALA A 206 -28.97 10.71 13.18
C ALA A 206 -29.31 10.36 11.74
N LYS A 207 -29.71 9.09 11.48
CA LYS A 207 -30.08 8.60 10.13
C LYS A 207 -31.58 8.51 9.92
N ASP A 208 -32.38 8.90 10.90
CA ASP A 208 -33.85 8.68 10.91
C ASP A 208 -34.21 7.22 10.52
N ARG A 209 -33.49 6.27 11.12
CA ARG A 209 -33.53 4.85 10.72
C ARG A 209 -34.36 4.06 11.75
N PRO A 210 -35.24 3.16 11.28
CA PRO A 210 -35.97 2.27 12.19
C PRO A 210 -35.05 1.37 13.00
N LEU A 211 -35.34 1.18 14.29
CA LEU A 211 -34.55 0.33 15.19
C LEU A 211 -34.52 -1.16 14.76
N SER A 212 -35.45 -1.57 13.90
CA SER A 212 -35.51 -2.91 13.30
C SER A 212 -34.38 -3.17 12.26
N ASN A 213 -33.76 -2.12 11.73
CA ASN A 213 -32.69 -2.26 10.76
C ASN A 213 -31.36 -2.52 11.49
N PRO A 214 -30.68 -3.66 11.23
CA PRO A 214 -29.43 -3.96 11.92
C PRO A 214 -28.33 -3.00 11.57
N LEU A 215 -27.39 -2.80 12.51
CA LEU A 215 -26.11 -2.13 12.28
C LEU A 215 -25.02 -3.18 12.14
N ILE A 216 -23.98 -2.84 11.37
CA ILE A 216 -22.80 -3.68 11.21
C ILE A 216 -21.86 -3.38 12.39
N ALA A 217 -21.44 -4.43 13.12
CA ALA A 217 -20.39 -4.33 14.11
C ALA A 217 -19.02 -4.62 13.45
N HIS A 218 -18.08 -3.73 13.69
CA HIS A 218 -16.69 -3.91 13.28
C HIS A 218 -15.84 -4.19 14.51
N THR A 219 -15.05 -5.24 14.49
CA THR A 219 -14.13 -5.62 15.56
C THR A 219 -12.70 -5.69 15.02
N TYR A 220 -11.73 -5.44 15.85
CA TYR A 220 -10.31 -5.50 15.47
C TYR A 220 -9.85 -6.93 15.17
N ASN A 221 -10.39 -7.90 15.92
CA ASN A 221 -10.08 -9.31 15.72
C ASN A 221 -11.29 -10.21 16.07
N LYS A 222 -11.21 -11.50 15.73
CA LYS A 222 -12.29 -12.47 15.96
C LYS A 222 -12.61 -12.74 17.43
N ASN A 223 -11.69 -12.44 18.34
CA ASN A 223 -11.89 -12.72 19.77
C ASN A 223 -12.67 -11.60 20.48
N GLU A 224 -12.93 -10.50 19.79
CA GLU A 224 -13.70 -9.34 20.29
C GLU A 224 -15.12 -9.28 19.72
N ALA A 225 -15.50 -10.25 18.91
CA ALA A 225 -16.80 -10.31 18.23
C ALA A 225 -17.90 -10.97 19.08
#